data_6afd73eaccff1d7287008759663feba4
#
_entry.id   6afd73eaccff1d7287008759663feba4
#
_cell.length_a   1.000
_cell.length_b   1.000
_cell.length_c   1.000
_cell.angle_alpha   90.00
_cell.angle_beta   90.00
_cell.angle_gamma   90.00
#
_symmetry.space_group_name_H-M   'P 1'
#
loop_
_entity.id
_entity.type
_entity.pdbx_description
1 polymer ?
#
loop_
_entity_poly.entity_id
_entity_poly.type
_entity_poly.pdbx_seq_one_letter_code
_entity_poly.pdbx_strand_id
1 'polypeptide(L)'
;MTSPNRPAMLTTPDPEPPVAVACAGDACSASTPTAPPPVRDAGWHRAARQALLLSWASLAWMTVEGAVGLYAGARAGSVSLLGWALSSVVEGLASVIVIWRLTGARTLSDTSEHSAQKAVAVSFWLLAPYVAVQAAHDLLIGAHASTSRLGIALTVSSVLVMPLLGRTKQRLGRRLGSGATAGEGTQNMLCAYLAAAVLVGLVANTLLGVWWLDPLIALGVAAVAVREGRGAWRGEECC
;
A
#
# COMPACT_ATOMS: atom_id res chain seq x y z
N MET A 1 -82.84 9.31 -7.89
CA MET A 1 -82.16 8.75 -9.10
C MET A 1 -80.70 9.18 -8.94
N THR A 2 -79.87 8.34 -8.40
CA THR A 2 -78.49 8.56 -7.97
C THR A 2 -77.56 8.08 -9.05
N SER A 3 -76.66 8.97 -9.50
CA SER A 3 -75.59 8.64 -10.44
C SER A 3 -74.38 8.10 -9.71
N PRO A 4 -73.70 7.04 -10.17
CA PRO A 4 -72.58 6.44 -9.45
C PRO A 4 -71.25 7.17 -9.78
N ASN A 5 -70.51 7.30 -8.71
CA ASN A 5 -69.16 7.82 -8.55
C ASN A 5 -68.15 7.00 -9.38
N ARG A 6 -67.38 7.65 -10.27
CA ARG A 6 -66.24 7.04 -10.98
C ARG A 6 -64.97 7.28 -10.13
N PRO A 7 -64.16 6.27 -9.87
CA PRO A 7 -62.88 6.50 -9.24
C PRO A 7 -61.85 7.14 -10.23
N ALA A 8 -61.10 8.12 -9.71
CA ALA A 8 -60.02 8.79 -10.44
C ALA A 8 -58.89 7.79 -10.77
N MET A 9 -58.56 7.64 -12.05
CA MET A 9 -57.37 6.93 -12.49
C MET A 9 -56.12 7.73 -12.06
N LEU A 10 -55.29 7.13 -11.23
CA LEU A 10 -53.93 7.58 -10.99
C LEU A 10 -53.13 7.42 -12.30
N THR A 11 -52.81 8.54 -12.93
CA THR A 11 -51.84 8.59 -14.01
C THR A 11 -50.44 8.42 -13.42
N THR A 12 -49.79 7.32 -13.76
CA THR A 12 -48.36 7.13 -13.54
C THR A 12 -47.61 8.13 -14.40
N PRO A 13 -46.60 8.85 -13.88
CA PRO A 13 -45.74 9.70 -14.70
C PRO A 13 -44.95 8.85 -15.67
N ASP A 14 -44.87 9.29 -16.94
CA ASP A 14 -44.06 8.69 -17.97
C ASP A 14 -42.58 8.70 -17.57
N PRO A 15 -41.79 7.64 -17.91
CA PRO A 15 -40.37 7.64 -17.69
C PRO A 15 -39.70 8.70 -18.55
N GLU A 16 -38.98 9.63 -17.92
CA GLU A 16 -38.14 10.60 -18.61
C GLU A 16 -37.13 9.89 -19.55
N PRO A 17 -36.97 10.42 -20.79
CA PRO A 17 -36.00 9.86 -21.71
C PRO A 17 -34.56 10.05 -21.19
N PRO A 18 -33.63 9.12 -21.48
CA PRO A 18 -32.26 9.25 -21.05
C PRO A 18 -31.63 10.50 -21.69
N VAL A 19 -31.09 11.38 -20.82
CA VAL A 19 -30.36 12.57 -21.26
C VAL A 19 -29.09 12.09 -21.98
N ALA A 20 -29.08 12.26 -23.30
CA ALA A 20 -27.90 12.04 -24.12
C ALA A 20 -26.86 13.12 -23.75
N VAL A 21 -25.82 12.74 -23.00
CA VAL A 21 -24.64 13.58 -22.73
C VAL A 21 -23.80 13.61 -24.01
N ALA A 22 -23.92 14.73 -24.75
CA ALA A 22 -23.00 15.02 -25.84
C ALA A 22 -21.62 15.32 -25.28
N CYS A 23 -20.63 14.47 -25.57
CA CYS A 23 -19.23 14.75 -25.34
C CYS A 23 -18.75 15.79 -26.32
N ALA A 24 -18.63 17.06 -25.90
CA ALA A 24 -17.93 18.12 -26.61
C ALA A 24 -16.86 18.68 -25.63
N GLY A 25 -15.62 18.53 -26.02
CA GLY A 25 -14.36 19.17 -25.67
C GLY A 25 -14.17 19.80 -24.28
N ASP A 26 -13.01 19.43 -23.66
CA ASP A 26 -12.32 20.17 -22.58
C ASP A 26 -13.06 20.30 -21.25
N ALA A 27 -12.93 19.31 -20.42
CA ALA A 27 -12.72 19.32 -18.97
C ALA A 27 -13.21 17.99 -18.38
N CYS A 28 -12.37 16.98 -18.33
CA CYS A 28 -12.58 15.84 -17.42
C CYS A 28 -12.36 16.30 -15.97
N SER A 29 -13.29 17.11 -15.47
CA SER A 29 -13.63 17.24 -14.06
C SER A 29 -14.94 16.49 -13.84
N ALA A 30 -14.99 15.22 -14.26
CA ALA A 30 -16.00 14.32 -13.78
C ALA A 30 -15.60 14.02 -12.33
N SER A 31 -16.26 14.70 -11.39
CA SER A 31 -16.35 14.22 -10.00
C SER A 31 -16.89 12.80 -10.10
N THR A 32 -15.97 11.83 -9.98
CA THR A 32 -16.32 10.41 -9.83
C THR A 32 -17.35 10.35 -8.71
N PRO A 33 -18.49 9.69 -8.88
CA PRO A 33 -19.46 9.58 -7.81
C PRO A 33 -18.75 9.00 -6.61
N THR A 34 -18.57 9.80 -5.56
CA THR A 34 -17.96 9.36 -4.31
C THR A 34 -18.82 8.22 -3.82
N ALA A 35 -18.27 7.01 -3.78
CA ALA A 35 -19.00 5.85 -3.27
C ALA A 35 -19.59 6.22 -1.90
N PRO A 36 -20.84 5.87 -1.60
CA PRO A 36 -21.43 6.22 -0.32
C PRO A 36 -20.54 5.69 0.81
N PRO A 37 -20.37 6.46 1.90
CA PRO A 37 -19.52 6.05 3.01
C PRO A 37 -19.92 4.65 3.48
N PRO A 38 -18.96 3.77 3.79
CA PRO A 38 -19.25 2.39 4.16
C PRO A 38 -20.16 2.36 5.40
N VAL A 39 -21.21 1.56 5.33
CA VAL A 39 -22.11 1.36 6.48
C VAL A 39 -21.30 0.72 7.61
N ARG A 40 -21.22 1.40 8.75
CA ARG A 40 -20.44 0.99 9.92
C ARG A 40 -21.22 -0.04 10.76
N ASP A 41 -21.49 -1.18 10.14
CA ASP A 41 -22.17 -2.32 10.77
C ASP A 41 -21.21 -3.21 11.59
N ALA A 42 -21.74 -4.30 12.16
CA ALA A 42 -20.91 -5.27 12.88
C ALA A 42 -19.83 -5.92 11.99
N GLY A 43 -20.06 -5.98 10.69
CA GLY A 43 -19.08 -6.47 9.70
C GLY A 43 -17.92 -5.50 9.54
N TRP A 44 -18.21 -4.19 9.50
CA TRP A 44 -17.21 -3.14 9.44
C TRP A 44 -16.30 -3.16 10.70
N HIS A 45 -16.90 -3.25 11.91
CA HIS A 45 -16.12 -3.33 13.16
C HIS A 45 -15.22 -4.58 13.23
N ARG A 46 -15.67 -5.71 12.70
CA ARG A 46 -14.81 -6.92 12.58
C ARG A 46 -13.64 -6.69 11.63
N ALA A 47 -13.90 -6.08 10.48
CA ALA A 47 -12.85 -5.75 9.52
C ALA A 47 -11.82 -4.76 10.11
N ALA A 48 -12.26 -3.75 10.85
CA ALA A 48 -11.38 -2.79 11.54
C ALA A 48 -10.48 -3.48 12.58
N ARG A 49 -11.03 -4.41 13.38
CA ARG A 49 -10.22 -5.22 14.31
C ARG A 49 -9.21 -6.12 13.59
N GLN A 50 -9.60 -6.73 12.48
CA GLN A 50 -8.69 -7.55 11.67
C GLN A 50 -7.56 -6.70 11.08
N ALA A 51 -7.87 -5.50 10.54
CA ALA A 51 -6.87 -4.57 10.03
C ALA A 51 -5.89 -4.16 11.14
N LEU A 52 -6.40 -3.81 12.34
CA LEU A 52 -5.58 -3.47 13.49
C LEU A 52 -4.64 -4.62 13.91
N LEU A 53 -5.14 -5.84 13.98
CA LEU A 53 -4.32 -7.02 14.33
C LEU A 53 -3.25 -7.30 13.27
N LEU A 54 -3.59 -7.14 11.98
CA LEU A 54 -2.62 -7.31 10.89
C LEU A 54 -1.54 -6.21 10.91
N SER A 55 -1.90 -4.96 11.26
CA SER A 55 -0.91 -3.89 11.40
C SER A 55 0.03 -4.13 12.59
N TRP A 56 -0.49 -4.65 13.71
CA TRP A 56 0.37 -5.10 14.82
C TRP A 56 1.29 -6.26 14.42
N ALA A 57 0.76 -7.24 13.68
CA ALA A 57 1.57 -8.35 13.18
C ALA A 57 2.66 -7.88 12.22
N SER A 58 2.35 -6.92 11.31
CA SER A 58 3.35 -6.31 10.44
C SER A 58 4.40 -5.54 11.21
N LEU A 59 4.00 -4.73 12.17
CA LEU A 59 4.94 -3.96 13.00
C LEU A 59 5.89 -4.88 13.77
N ALA A 60 5.37 -5.96 14.37
CA ALA A 60 6.18 -6.96 15.05
C ALA A 60 7.15 -7.64 14.08
N TRP A 61 6.68 -8.03 12.91
CA TRP A 61 7.51 -8.63 11.86
C TRP A 61 8.62 -7.67 11.42
N MET A 62 8.27 -6.42 11.05
CA MET A 62 9.23 -5.39 10.62
C MET A 62 10.27 -5.09 11.69
N THR A 63 9.87 -5.10 12.97
CA THR A 63 10.80 -4.90 14.10
C THR A 63 11.82 -6.03 14.19
N VAL A 64 11.36 -7.28 14.06
CA VAL A 64 12.26 -8.45 14.09
C VAL A 64 13.18 -8.44 12.87
N GLU A 65 12.60 -8.22 11.68
CA GLU A 65 13.31 -8.16 10.40
C GLU A 65 14.37 -7.05 10.39
N GLY A 66 13.99 -5.85 10.81
CA GLY A 66 14.90 -4.71 10.94
C GLY A 66 16.03 -4.96 11.95
N ALA A 67 15.71 -5.45 13.14
CA ALA A 67 16.70 -5.73 14.16
C ALA A 67 17.70 -6.82 13.72
N VAL A 68 17.21 -7.92 13.15
CA VAL A 68 18.06 -9.01 12.65
C VAL A 68 18.88 -8.55 11.45
N GLY A 69 18.28 -7.78 10.54
CA GLY A 69 18.96 -7.22 9.38
C GLY A 69 20.07 -6.24 9.76
N LEU A 70 19.81 -5.32 10.70
CA LEU A 70 20.83 -4.39 11.23
C LEU A 70 22.00 -5.15 11.90
N TYR A 71 21.69 -6.13 12.73
CA TYR A 71 22.71 -6.96 13.37
C TYR A 71 23.55 -7.71 12.33
N ALA A 72 22.91 -8.38 11.38
CA ALA A 72 23.60 -9.14 10.34
C ALA A 72 24.39 -8.24 9.40
N GLY A 73 23.86 -7.07 9.03
CA GLY A 73 24.52 -6.07 8.19
C GLY A 73 25.77 -5.49 8.87
N ALA A 74 25.65 -5.12 10.15
CA ALA A 74 26.78 -4.61 10.92
C ALA A 74 27.89 -5.67 11.09
N ARG A 75 27.51 -6.92 11.34
CA ARG A 75 28.48 -8.02 11.46
C ARG A 75 29.15 -8.40 10.15
N ALA A 76 28.45 -8.30 9.04
CA ALA A 76 28.96 -8.62 7.71
C ALA A 76 29.65 -7.42 7.02
N GLY A 77 29.58 -6.22 7.58
CA GLY A 77 30.01 -4.99 6.91
C GLY A 77 29.25 -4.73 5.61
N SER A 78 28.01 -5.27 5.47
CA SER A 78 27.23 -5.19 4.25
C SER A 78 26.31 -3.98 4.28
N VAL A 79 26.62 -2.98 3.44
CA VAL A 79 25.81 -1.77 3.27
C VAL A 79 24.42 -2.10 2.72
N SER A 80 24.33 -3.06 1.78
CA SER A 80 23.05 -3.50 1.19
C SER A 80 22.10 -4.09 2.25
N LEU A 81 22.63 -4.92 3.15
CA LEU A 81 21.84 -5.53 4.23
C LEU A 81 21.42 -4.50 5.27
N LEU A 82 22.31 -3.53 5.60
CA LEU A 82 21.95 -2.39 6.46
C LEU A 82 20.86 -1.54 5.83
N GLY A 83 21.01 -1.25 4.54
CA GLY A 83 20.04 -0.49 3.77
C GLY A 83 18.66 -1.15 3.76
N TRP A 84 18.61 -2.46 3.51
CA TRP A 84 17.37 -3.22 3.55
C TRP A 84 16.73 -3.23 4.95
N ALA A 85 17.52 -3.36 6.02
CA ALA A 85 17.03 -3.29 7.38
C ALA A 85 16.45 -1.90 7.73
N LEU A 86 17.04 -0.82 7.20
CA LEU A 86 16.49 0.53 7.37
C LEU A 86 15.16 0.72 6.61
N SER A 87 14.96 0.06 5.45
CA SER A 87 13.66 0.09 4.77
C SER A 87 12.54 -0.51 5.64
N SER A 88 12.84 -1.58 6.39
CA SER A 88 11.87 -2.17 7.33
C SER A 88 11.42 -1.19 8.42
N VAL A 89 12.28 -0.24 8.83
CA VAL A 89 11.91 0.82 9.78
C VAL A 89 10.89 1.78 9.14
N VAL A 90 11.14 2.20 7.89
CA VAL A 90 10.21 3.09 7.15
C VAL A 90 8.86 2.40 6.93
N GLU A 91 8.85 1.11 6.61
CA GLU A 91 7.63 0.33 6.45
C GLU A 91 6.89 0.14 7.78
N GLY A 92 7.61 -0.04 8.88
CA GLY A 92 7.04 -0.09 10.22
C GLY A 92 6.28 1.19 10.59
N LEU A 93 6.71 2.37 10.11
CA LEU A 93 6.00 3.63 10.32
C LEU A 93 4.58 3.60 9.73
N ALA A 94 4.37 3.00 8.57
CA ALA A 94 3.03 2.85 7.99
C ALA A 94 2.12 2.02 8.90
N SER A 95 2.63 0.92 9.47
CA SER A 95 1.89 0.11 10.44
C SER A 95 1.52 0.89 11.69
N VAL A 96 2.45 1.70 12.22
CA VAL A 96 2.18 2.58 13.37
C VAL A 96 1.07 3.58 13.06
N ILE A 97 1.08 4.18 11.86
CA ILE A 97 0.07 5.13 11.40
C ILE A 97 -1.31 4.49 11.36
N VAL A 98 -1.42 3.28 10.79
CA VAL A 98 -2.71 2.57 10.71
C VAL A 98 -3.17 2.12 12.09
N ILE A 99 -2.28 1.65 12.98
CA ILE A 99 -2.61 1.34 14.37
C ILE A 99 -3.15 2.59 15.07
N TRP A 100 -2.47 3.73 14.93
CA TRP A 100 -2.93 5.01 15.49
C TRP A 100 -4.31 5.39 14.96
N ARG A 101 -4.56 5.23 13.65
CA ARG A 101 -5.83 5.52 12.99
C ARG A 101 -6.97 4.63 13.50
N LEU A 102 -6.73 3.34 13.66
CA LEU A 102 -7.73 2.35 14.04
C LEU A 102 -7.89 2.19 15.57
N THR A 103 -7.31 3.08 16.38
CA THR A 103 -7.37 2.99 17.85
C THR A 103 -8.24 4.09 18.44
N GLY A 104 -9.18 3.70 19.31
CA GLY A 104 -10.04 4.61 20.08
C GLY A 104 -11.05 5.38 19.23
N ALA A 105 -11.36 6.62 19.63
CA ALA A 105 -12.35 7.48 18.96
C ALA A 105 -11.96 7.84 17.51
N ARG A 106 -10.68 7.78 17.15
CA ARG A 106 -10.17 8.07 15.80
C ARG A 106 -10.68 7.10 14.74
N THR A 107 -11.04 5.88 15.13
CA THR A 107 -11.59 4.85 14.23
C THR A 107 -12.82 5.32 13.46
N LEU A 108 -13.60 6.26 14.03
CA LEU A 108 -14.81 6.80 13.43
C LEU A 108 -14.63 8.22 12.85
N SER A 109 -13.41 8.78 12.86
CA SER A 109 -13.12 10.15 12.44
C SER A 109 -12.60 10.20 11.01
N ASP A 110 -13.30 10.90 10.13
CA ASP A 110 -12.87 11.11 8.73
C ASP A 110 -11.63 12.02 8.65
N THR A 111 -11.50 13.00 9.57
CA THR A 111 -10.29 13.84 9.67
C THR A 111 -9.06 13.01 10.03
N SER A 112 -9.22 12.01 10.93
CA SER A 112 -8.12 11.10 11.29
C SER A 112 -7.75 10.18 10.13
N GLU A 113 -8.73 9.75 9.32
CA GLU A 113 -8.47 8.95 8.10
C GLU A 113 -7.62 9.75 7.11
N HIS A 114 -8.02 10.99 6.82
CA HIS A 114 -7.29 11.84 5.88
C HIS A 114 -5.86 12.13 6.35
N SER A 115 -5.66 12.38 7.65
CA SER A 115 -4.34 12.59 8.24
C SER A 115 -3.48 11.32 8.17
N ALA A 116 -4.05 10.16 8.45
CA ALA A 116 -3.37 8.87 8.36
C ALA A 116 -2.98 8.55 6.91
N GLN A 117 -3.86 8.81 5.95
CA GLN A 117 -3.61 8.61 4.52
C GLN A 117 -2.44 9.47 4.02
N LYS A 118 -2.39 10.76 4.40
CA LYS A 118 -1.26 11.64 4.10
C LYS A 118 0.04 11.15 4.75
N ALA A 119 -0.02 10.68 5.99
CA ALA A 119 1.15 10.15 6.66
C ALA A 119 1.68 8.87 5.98
N VAL A 120 0.80 8.00 5.49
CA VAL A 120 1.19 6.84 4.66
C VAL A 120 1.82 7.31 3.34
N ALA A 121 1.28 8.36 2.68
CA ALA A 121 1.89 8.93 1.48
C ALA A 121 3.32 9.44 1.73
N VAL A 122 3.57 10.10 2.87
CA VAL A 122 4.91 10.52 3.29
C VAL A 122 5.84 9.32 3.46
N SER A 123 5.36 8.18 3.99
CA SER A 123 6.17 6.95 4.11
C SER A 123 6.64 6.44 2.73
N PHE A 124 5.78 6.50 1.69
CA PHE A 124 6.19 6.19 0.32
C PHE A 124 7.26 7.14 -0.21
N TRP A 125 7.14 8.44 0.10
CA TRP A 125 8.11 9.45 -0.35
C TRP A 125 9.44 9.39 0.39
N LEU A 126 9.47 8.81 1.59
CA LEU A 126 10.73 8.48 2.28
C LEU A 126 11.36 7.22 1.70
N LEU A 127 10.55 6.20 1.40
CA LEU A 127 11.02 4.93 0.86
C LEU A 127 11.61 5.10 -0.55
N ALA A 128 10.92 5.81 -1.44
CA ALA A 128 11.30 5.93 -2.84
C ALA A 128 12.69 6.54 -3.06
N PRO A 129 13.04 7.72 -2.51
CA PRO A 129 14.38 8.29 -2.70
C PRO A 129 15.46 7.43 -2.02
N TYR A 130 15.15 6.81 -0.88
CA TYR A 130 16.07 5.91 -0.22
C TYR A 130 16.43 4.72 -1.13
N VAL A 131 15.43 4.03 -1.69
CA VAL A 131 15.64 2.90 -2.62
C VAL A 131 16.36 3.37 -3.87
N ALA A 132 15.99 4.53 -4.43
CA ALA A 132 16.62 5.08 -5.63
C ALA A 132 18.11 5.44 -5.40
N VAL A 133 18.44 6.08 -4.29
CA VAL A 133 19.84 6.43 -3.92
C VAL A 133 20.66 5.17 -3.70
N GLN A 134 20.11 4.18 -2.98
CA GLN A 134 20.80 2.91 -2.76
C GLN A 134 21.07 2.19 -4.08
N ALA A 135 20.06 2.07 -4.94
CA ALA A 135 20.21 1.43 -6.25
C ALA A 135 21.22 2.17 -7.17
N ALA A 136 21.19 3.50 -7.18
CA ALA A 136 22.16 4.31 -7.93
C ALA A 136 23.58 4.13 -7.38
N HIS A 137 23.75 4.14 -6.07
CA HIS A 137 25.03 3.88 -5.42
C HIS A 137 25.57 2.49 -5.81
N ASP A 138 24.76 1.44 -5.74
CA ASP A 138 25.16 0.07 -6.06
C ASP A 138 25.55 -0.08 -7.53
N LEU A 139 24.85 0.64 -8.45
CA LEU A 139 25.22 0.72 -9.86
C LEU A 139 26.58 1.43 -10.08
N LEU A 140 26.82 2.53 -9.35
CA LEU A 140 28.05 3.33 -9.54
C LEU A 140 29.30 2.64 -9.01
N ILE A 141 29.19 1.91 -7.91
CA ILE A 141 30.35 1.23 -7.31
C ILE A 141 30.52 -0.21 -7.79
N GLY A 142 29.59 -0.71 -8.63
CA GLY A 142 29.58 -2.11 -9.04
C GLY A 142 29.42 -3.05 -7.87
N ALA A 143 28.55 -2.70 -6.89
CA ALA A 143 28.37 -3.50 -5.69
C ALA A 143 27.79 -4.86 -6.02
N HIS A 144 28.56 -5.89 -5.73
CA HIS A 144 28.04 -7.26 -5.72
C HIS A 144 27.44 -7.53 -4.35
N ALA A 145 26.13 -7.81 -4.29
CA ALA A 145 25.48 -8.19 -3.04
C ALA A 145 26.20 -9.42 -2.43
N SER A 146 26.83 -9.25 -1.27
CA SER A 146 27.46 -10.35 -0.58
C SER A 146 26.42 -11.30 -0.02
N THR A 147 26.52 -12.58 -0.37
CA THR A 147 25.54 -13.61 -0.02
C THR A 147 25.62 -13.97 1.45
N SER A 148 24.74 -13.42 2.27
CA SER A 148 24.54 -13.86 3.64
C SER A 148 23.42 -14.91 3.69
N ARG A 149 23.66 -16.07 4.29
CA ARG A 149 22.61 -17.09 4.51
C ARG A 149 21.40 -16.52 5.27
N LEU A 150 21.68 -15.65 6.23
CA LEU A 150 20.64 -14.95 6.99
C LEU A 150 19.87 -13.97 6.10
N GLY A 151 20.57 -13.22 5.23
CA GLY A 151 19.97 -12.34 4.25
C GLY A 151 19.03 -13.10 3.29
N ILE A 152 19.45 -14.25 2.76
CA ILE A 152 18.60 -15.12 1.91
C ILE A 152 17.36 -15.58 2.68
N ALA A 153 17.51 -16.09 3.91
CA ALA A 153 16.39 -16.58 4.70
C ALA A 153 15.37 -15.47 4.98
N LEU A 154 15.84 -14.27 5.35
CA LEU A 154 15.01 -13.10 5.58
C LEU A 154 14.31 -12.66 4.28
N THR A 155 15.03 -12.56 3.16
CA THR A 155 14.47 -12.16 1.86
C THR A 155 13.40 -13.15 1.38
N VAL A 156 13.66 -14.45 1.47
CA VAL A 156 12.67 -15.49 1.14
C VAL A 156 11.43 -15.37 2.03
N SER A 157 11.61 -15.18 3.33
CA SER A 157 10.47 -15.01 4.25
C SER A 157 9.65 -13.77 3.90
N SER A 158 10.28 -12.64 3.55
CA SER A 158 9.59 -11.42 3.12
C SER A 158 8.81 -11.63 1.82
N VAL A 159 9.38 -12.31 0.83
CA VAL A 159 8.70 -12.65 -0.43
C VAL A 159 7.43 -13.49 -0.19
N LEU A 160 7.41 -14.33 0.84
CA LEU A 160 6.25 -15.15 1.16
C LEU A 160 5.24 -14.44 2.05
N VAL A 161 5.70 -13.75 3.08
CA VAL A 161 4.83 -13.15 4.11
C VAL A 161 4.22 -11.83 3.64
N MET A 162 5.01 -10.96 3.00
CA MET A 162 4.57 -9.61 2.62
C MET A 162 3.41 -9.59 1.62
N PRO A 163 3.35 -10.42 0.55
CA PRO A 163 2.20 -10.42 -0.34
C PRO A 163 0.91 -10.86 0.33
N LEU A 164 1.01 -11.78 1.30
CA LEU A 164 -0.15 -12.25 2.05
C LEU A 164 -0.72 -11.13 2.93
N LEU A 165 0.14 -10.45 3.69
CA LEU A 165 -0.23 -9.29 4.50
C LEU A 165 -0.75 -8.15 3.63
N GLY A 166 -0.02 -7.80 2.57
CA GLY A 166 -0.36 -6.70 1.67
C GLY A 166 -1.74 -6.87 1.03
N ARG A 167 -2.00 -8.01 0.39
CA ARG A 167 -3.30 -8.30 -0.24
C ARG A 167 -4.45 -8.30 0.75
N THR A 168 -4.22 -8.84 1.96
CA THR A 168 -5.25 -8.88 3.00
C THR A 168 -5.57 -7.48 3.49
N LYS A 169 -4.56 -6.63 3.74
CA LYS A 169 -4.74 -5.23 4.13
C LYS A 169 -5.39 -4.40 3.04
N GLN A 170 -5.02 -4.56 1.78
CA GLN A 170 -5.68 -3.88 0.66
C GLN A 170 -7.17 -4.23 0.59
N ARG A 171 -7.52 -5.52 0.75
CA ARG A 171 -8.94 -5.94 0.78
C ARG A 171 -9.70 -5.34 1.97
N LEU A 172 -9.08 -5.33 3.14
CA LEU A 172 -9.66 -4.73 4.35
C LEU A 172 -9.78 -3.20 4.20
N GLY A 173 -8.77 -2.53 3.66
CA GLY A 173 -8.78 -1.09 3.40
C GLY A 173 -9.95 -0.70 2.50
N ARG A 174 -10.16 -1.39 1.37
CA ARG A 174 -11.34 -1.18 0.51
C ARG A 174 -12.66 -1.41 1.24
N ARG A 175 -12.75 -2.46 2.06
CA ARG A 175 -13.96 -2.76 2.83
C ARG A 175 -14.25 -1.72 3.91
N LEU A 176 -13.22 -1.11 4.48
CA LEU A 176 -13.33 -0.07 5.50
C LEU A 176 -13.52 1.33 4.92
N GLY A 177 -13.29 1.53 3.61
CA GLY A 177 -13.13 2.85 3.02
C GLY A 177 -11.92 3.58 3.61
N SER A 178 -10.85 2.85 3.94
CA SER A 178 -9.65 3.39 4.59
C SER A 178 -8.45 3.36 3.63
N GLY A 179 -8.15 4.51 3.04
CA GLY A 179 -6.97 4.71 2.19
C GLY A 179 -5.66 4.50 2.95
N ALA A 180 -5.62 4.79 4.25
CA ALA A 180 -4.46 4.52 5.09
C ALA A 180 -4.18 3.01 5.20
N THR A 181 -5.20 2.19 5.46
CA THR A 181 -5.06 0.73 5.53
C THR A 181 -4.74 0.11 4.17
N ALA A 182 -5.34 0.60 3.09
CA ALA A 182 -5.03 0.16 1.74
C ALA A 182 -3.60 0.52 1.34
N GLY A 183 -3.14 1.74 1.65
CA GLY A 183 -1.78 2.22 1.40
C GLY A 183 -0.71 1.44 2.16
N GLU A 184 -0.94 1.09 3.44
CA GLU A 184 -0.07 0.18 4.19
C GLU A 184 0.03 -1.19 3.49
N GLY A 185 -1.11 -1.72 2.98
CA GLY A 185 -1.12 -2.95 2.19
C GLY A 185 -0.32 -2.84 0.90
N THR A 186 -0.38 -1.70 0.20
CA THR A 186 0.41 -1.44 -1.01
C THR A 186 1.90 -1.35 -0.69
N GLN A 187 2.26 -0.71 0.42
CA GLN A 187 3.65 -0.65 0.87
C GLN A 187 4.22 -2.05 1.16
N ASN A 188 3.47 -2.93 1.83
CA ASN A 188 3.86 -4.32 2.02
C ASN A 188 4.05 -5.07 0.67
N MET A 189 3.24 -4.77 -0.35
CA MET A 189 3.44 -5.35 -1.69
C MET A 189 4.71 -4.84 -2.37
N LEU A 190 5.03 -3.55 -2.22
CA LEU A 190 6.28 -2.98 -2.74
C LEU A 190 7.50 -3.61 -2.05
N CYS A 191 7.43 -3.84 -0.74
CA CYS A 191 8.44 -4.59 0.00
C CYS A 191 8.65 -6.00 -0.57
N ALA A 192 7.56 -6.72 -0.86
CA ALA A 192 7.64 -8.04 -1.48
C ALA A 192 8.32 -8.01 -2.86
N TYR A 193 8.01 -7.00 -3.68
CA TYR A 193 8.66 -6.83 -4.99
C TYR A 193 10.13 -6.50 -4.85
N LEU A 194 10.50 -5.62 -3.91
CA LEU A 194 11.90 -5.31 -3.62
C LEU A 194 12.65 -6.55 -3.11
N ALA A 195 12.08 -7.30 -2.17
CA ALA A 195 12.65 -8.55 -1.69
C ALA A 195 12.84 -9.59 -2.81
N ALA A 196 11.85 -9.72 -3.70
CA ALA A 196 11.95 -10.61 -4.88
C ALA A 196 13.04 -10.13 -5.84
N ALA A 197 13.16 -8.82 -6.06
CA ALA A 197 14.21 -8.24 -6.91
C ALA A 197 15.60 -8.52 -6.33
N VAL A 198 15.80 -8.31 -5.01
CA VAL A 198 17.04 -8.63 -4.30
C VAL A 198 17.36 -10.12 -4.44
N LEU A 199 16.39 -10.99 -4.26
CA LEU A 199 16.57 -12.45 -4.40
C LEU A 199 16.97 -12.83 -5.85
N VAL A 200 16.25 -12.29 -6.85
CA VAL A 200 16.57 -12.53 -8.27
C VAL A 200 17.95 -11.97 -8.63
N GLY A 201 18.28 -10.76 -8.19
CA GLY A 201 19.60 -10.15 -8.39
C GLY A 201 20.71 -11.00 -7.78
N LEU A 202 20.50 -11.51 -6.56
CA LEU A 202 21.45 -12.37 -5.87
C LEU A 202 21.68 -13.69 -6.63
N VAL A 203 20.61 -14.33 -7.09
CA VAL A 203 20.68 -15.57 -7.88
C VAL A 203 21.32 -15.28 -9.25
N ALA A 204 20.91 -14.23 -9.94
CA ALA A 204 21.48 -13.84 -11.24
C ALA A 204 22.97 -13.48 -11.12
N ASN A 205 23.36 -12.76 -10.08
CA ASN A 205 24.76 -12.45 -9.84
C ASN A 205 25.57 -13.73 -9.54
N THR A 206 25.05 -14.64 -8.73
CA THR A 206 25.74 -15.89 -8.37
C THR A 206 25.89 -16.84 -9.55
N LEU A 207 24.87 -16.97 -10.42
CA LEU A 207 24.83 -17.94 -11.50
C LEU A 207 25.33 -17.38 -12.84
N LEU A 208 25.08 -16.11 -13.12
CA LEU A 208 25.28 -15.48 -14.43
C LEU A 208 26.22 -14.27 -14.40
N GLY A 209 26.64 -13.80 -13.22
CA GLY A 209 27.45 -12.58 -13.06
C GLY A 209 26.72 -11.28 -13.41
N VAL A 210 25.36 -11.27 -13.45
CA VAL A 210 24.52 -10.12 -13.83
C VAL A 210 24.18 -9.28 -12.60
N TRP A 211 25.16 -8.56 -12.08
CA TRP A 211 25.04 -7.77 -10.84
C TRP A 211 24.13 -6.53 -10.97
N TRP A 212 24.02 -5.96 -12.18
CA TRP A 212 23.28 -4.71 -12.43
C TRP A 212 21.77 -4.87 -12.45
N LEU A 213 21.27 -6.10 -12.53
CA LEU A 213 19.82 -6.37 -12.64
C LEU A 213 19.07 -5.98 -11.37
N ASP A 214 19.61 -6.28 -10.20
CA ASP A 214 19.01 -5.97 -8.89
C ASP A 214 18.77 -4.46 -8.70
N PRO A 215 19.78 -3.57 -8.79
CA PRO A 215 19.56 -2.14 -8.65
C PRO A 215 18.67 -1.56 -9.76
N LEU A 216 18.63 -2.13 -10.96
CA LEU A 216 17.74 -1.65 -12.00
C LEU A 216 16.27 -1.91 -11.67
N ILE A 217 15.96 -3.10 -11.16
CA ILE A 217 14.60 -3.45 -10.68
C ILE A 217 14.22 -2.57 -9.48
N ALA A 218 15.15 -2.32 -8.56
CA ALA A 218 14.94 -1.45 -7.42
C ALA A 218 14.57 -0.01 -7.82
N LEU A 219 15.17 0.54 -8.90
CA LEU A 219 14.77 1.83 -9.47
C LEU A 219 13.34 1.81 -9.99
N GLY A 220 12.92 0.71 -10.64
CA GLY A 220 11.53 0.53 -11.06
C GLY A 220 10.56 0.52 -9.87
N VAL A 221 10.91 -0.16 -8.78
CA VAL A 221 10.11 -0.17 -7.53
C VAL A 221 10.03 1.23 -6.92
N ALA A 222 11.13 2.00 -6.90
CA ALA A 222 11.14 3.38 -6.42
C ALA A 222 10.19 4.28 -7.23
N ALA A 223 10.16 4.12 -8.56
CA ALA A 223 9.24 4.88 -9.42
C ALA A 223 7.77 4.54 -9.12
N VAL A 224 7.45 3.27 -8.89
CA VAL A 224 6.11 2.84 -8.47
C VAL A 224 5.76 3.41 -7.10
N ALA A 225 6.69 3.39 -6.13
CA ALA A 225 6.46 3.97 -4.81
C ALA A 225 6.16 5.48 -4.85
N VAL A 226 6.82 6.25 -5.73
CA VAL A 226 6.50 7.67 -5.96
C VAL A 226 5.07 7.83 -6.49
N ARG A 227 4.66 6.99 -7.44
CA ARG A 227 3.31 7.03 -8.01
C ARG A 227 2.25 6.72 -6.95
N GLU A 228 2.43 5.66 -6.18
CA GLU A 228 1.51 5.27 -5.09
C GLU A 228 1.44 6.35 -4.00
N GLY A 229 2.57 6.96 -3.63
CA GLY A 229 2.61 8.08 -2.70
C GLY A 229 1.81 9.29 -3.19
N ARG A 230 1.85 9.59 -4.50
CA ARG A 230 1.03 10.67 -5.09
C ARG A 230 -0.46 10.34 -5.06
N GLY A 231 -0.84 9.10 -5.40
CA GLY A 231 -2.23 8.63 -5.32
C GLY A 231 -2.77 8.74 -3.88
N ALA A 232 -2.03 8.20 -2.91
CA ALA A 232 -2.38 8.29 -1.50
C ALA A 232 -2.51 9.74 -1.00
N TRP A 233 -1.63 10.65 -1.42
CA TRP A 233 -1.71 12.06 -1.07
C TRP A 233 -2.96 12.76 -1.60
N ARG A 234 -3.38 12.41 -2.82
CA ARG A 234 -4.57 12.97 -3.46
C ARG A 234 -5.88 12.36 -2.96
N GLY A 235 -5.81 11.31 -2.15
CA GLY A 235 -6.99 10.58 -1.70
C GLY A 235 -7.58 9.68 -2.79
N GLU A 236 -6.83 9.43 -3.88
CA GLU A 236 -7.22 8.48 -4.89
C GLU A 236 -7.17 7.08 -4.26
N GLU A 237 -8.31 6.38 -4.24
CA GLU A 237 -8.33 4.99 -3.79
C GLU A 237 -7.48 4.17 -4.76
N CYS A 238 -6.47 3.47 -4.23
CA CYS A 238 -5.66 2.54 -5.03
C CYS A 238 -6.59 1.47 -5.63
N CYS A 239 -6.80 1.51 -6.94
CA CYS A 239 -7.49 0.48 -7.71
C CYS A 239 -6.72 -0.84 -7.71
#